data_3b47d0a928ff03bf3e7f87b550991aba
#
_entry.id   3b47d0a928ff03bf3e7f87b550991aba
#
_cell.length_a   1.000
_cell.length_b   1.000
_cell.length_c   1.000
_cell.angle_alpha   90.00
_cell.angle_beta   90.00
_cell.angle_gamma   90.00
#
_symmetry.space_group_name_H-M   'P 1'
#
loop_
_entity.id
_entity.type
_entity.pdbx_description
1 polymer ?
#
loop_
_entity_poly.entity_id
_entity_poly.type
_entity_poly.pdbx_seq_one_letter_code
_entity_poly.pdbx_strand_id
1 'polypeptide(L)'
;MRQSVAQPFPPMNESEFHRAVDEVLARIERAAEATQGIDSDLEAGILTLECRDGSRIIVNRQTPNREIWVAARSGGFHFAWKDGTWRDTRSGAELFASLSRIAAEQAGESLQFG
;
A
#
# COMPACT_ATOMS: atom_id res chain seq x y z
N MET A 1 -28.00 10.05 -23.32
CA MET A 1 -27.52 9.94 -22.95
C MET A 1 -26.75 9.45 -22.35
N ARG A 2 -26.53 9.69 -22.11
CA ARG A 2 -25.80 9.40 -21.71
C ARG A 2 -25.10 8.92 -21.02
N GLN A 3 -24.73 8.88 -20.74
CA GLN A 3 -24.13 8.52 -20.23
C GLN A 3 -23.45 8.02 -19.60
N SER A 4 -23.14 7.88 -19.55
CA SER A 4 -22.59 7.53 -18.96
C SER A 4 -21.90 7.29 -18.41
N VAL A 5 -21.82 7.64 -18.25
CA VAL A 5 -20.86 7.51 -17.63
C VAL A 5 -20.32 6.51 -16.98
N ALA A 6 -19.86 5.84 -17.41
CA ALA A 6 -19.44 4.63 -16.96
C ALA A 6 -18.53 4.72 -15.81
N GLN A 7 -17.58 5.53 -15.85
CA GLN A 7 -16.80 5.78 -14.66
C GLN A 7 -16.90 7.24 -14.30
N PRO A 8 -17.21 7.51 -13.05
CA PRO A 8 -17.40 8.89 -12.62
C PRO A 8 -16.12 9.70 -12.68
N PHE A 9 -14.97 9.04 -12.56
CA PHE A 9 -13.70 9.74 -12.56
C PHE A 9 -12.78 9.13 -13.57
N PRO A 10 -11.99 9.94 -14.26
CA PRO A 10 -10.91 9.38 -15.05
C PRO A 10 -9.91 8.71 -14.11
N PRO A 11 -9.21 7.68 -14.54
CA PRO A 11 -8.15 7.11 -13.72
C PRO A 11 -7.09 8.17 -13.47
N MET A 12 -6.32 8.01 -12.43
CA MET A 12 -5.20 8.89 -12.13
C MET A 12 -4.26 8.94 -13.33
N ASN A 13 -3.82 10.14 -13.70
CA ASN A 13 -2.73 10.22 -14.65
C ASN A 13 -1.43 9.84 -13.95
N GLU A 14 -0.35 9.73 -14.68
CA GLU A 14 0.91 9.25 -14.14
C GLU A 14 1.44 10.15 -13.03
N SER A 15 1.37 11.46 -13.20
CA SER A 15 1.81 12.42 -12.18
C SER A 15 1.01 12.29 -10.89
N GLU A 16 -0.30 12.20 -11.03
CA GLU A 16 -1.18 12.05 -9.88
C GLU A 16 -0.91 10.76 -9.15
N PHE A 17 -0.69 9.69 -9.92
CA PHE A 17 -0.40 8.38 -9.35
C PHE A 17 0.89 8.42 -8.54
N HIS A 18 1.97 8.98 -9.11
CA HIS A 18 3.25 9.04 -8.40
C HIS A 18 3.14 9.86 -7.13
N ARG A 19 2.44 11.00 -7.18
CA ARG A 19 2.26 11.80 -5.99
C ARG A 19 1.48 11.07 -4.91
N ALA A 20 0.40 10.38 -5.31
CA ALA A 20 -0.41 9.63 -4.36
C ALA A 20 0.38 8.49 -3.74
N VAL A 21 1.17 7.78 -4.54
CA VAL A 21 1.98 6.68 -4.02
C VAL A 21 3.08 7.19 -3.10
N ASP A 22 3.72 8.31 -3.45
CA ASP A 22 4.75 8.89 -2.59
C ASP A 22 4.17 9.22 -1.20
N GLU A 23 2.95 9.74 -1.15
CA GLU A 23 2.28 10.03 0.12
C GLU A 23 1.99 8.75 0.90
N VAL A 24 1.56 7.70 0.21
CA VAL A 24 1.30 6.40 0.83
C VAL A 24 2.57 5.85 1.44
N LEU A 25 3.66 5.84 0.67
CA LEU A 25 4.94 5.29 1.15
C LEU A 25 5.46 6.07 2.35
N ALA A 26 5.35 7.40 2.32
CA ALA A 26 5.78 8.23 3.44
C ALA A 26 4.96 7.92 4.70
N ARG A 27 3.66 7.71 4.53
CA ARG A 27 2.78 7.41 5.65
C ARG A 27 3.10 6.05 6.26
N ILE A 28 3.37 5.06 5.42
CA ILE A 28 3.74 3.73 5.90
C ILE A 28 5.08 3.81 6.63
N GLU A 29 6.03 4.54 6.07
CA GLU A 29 7.35 4.69 6.67
C GLU A 29 7.26 5.31 8.06
N ARG A 30 6.45 6.36 8.21
CA ARG A 30 6.26 6.98 9.52
C ARG A 30 5.64 6.01 10.53
N ALA A 31 4.67 5.23 10.09
CA ALA A 31 4.04 4.25 10.97
C ALA A 31 5.03 3.18 11.40
N ALA A 32 5.88 2.73 10.47
CA ALA A 32 6.89 1.72 10.77
C ALA A 32 7.92 2.25 11.75
N GLU A 33 8.35 3.50 11.58
CA GLU A 33 9.33 4.11 12.47
C GLU A 33 8.79 4.27 13.89
N ALA A 34 7.47 4.38 14.02
CA ALA A 34 6.83 4.48 15.32
C ALA A 34 6.53 3.11 15.93
N THR A 35 6.89 2.03 15.26
CA THR A 35 6.56 0.68 15.70
C THR A 35 7.82 -0.10 16.00
N GLN A 36 7.93 -0.64 17.22
CA GLN A 36 9.09 -1.45 17.58
C GLN A 36 9.09 -2.75 16.79
N GLY A 37 10.29 -3.19 16.38
CA GLY A 37 10.43 -4.47 15.71
C GLY A 37 10.20 -4.42 14.22
N ILE A 38 9.96 -3.24 13.66
CA ILE A 38 9.79 -3.07 12.23
C ILE A 38 10.73 -1.96 11.78
N ASP A 39 11.68 -2.31 10.93
CA ASP A 39 12.59 -1.35 10.32
C ASP A 39 12.12 -1.05 8.91
N SER A 40 12.27 0.20 8.48
CA SER A 40 11.85 0.59 7.14
C SER A 40 13.04 1.06 6.33
N ASP A 41 13.00 0.76 5.04
CA ASP A 41 14.01 1.19 4.09
C ASP A 41 13.31 1.57 2.80
N LEU A 42 13.46 2.83 2.41
CA LEU A 42 12.88 3.32 1.17
C LEU A 42 14.00 3.61 0.20
N GLU A 43 14.05 2.83 -0.88
CA GLU A 43 15.11 2.97 -1.86
C GLU A 43 14.54 2.80 -3.25
N ALA A 44 14.82 3.76 -4.13
CA ALA A 44 14.38 3.72 -5.52
C ALA A 44 12.85 3.54 -5.64
N GLY A 45 12.10 4.14 -4.71
CA GLY A 45 10.64 4.08 -4.75
C GLY A 45 10.03 2.79 -4.25
N ILE A 46 10.85 1.88 -3.70
CA ILE A 46 10.39 0.63 -3.12
C ILE A 46 10.59 0.69 -1.62
N LEU A 47 9.52 0.45 -0.88
CA LEU A 47 9.57 0.46 0.57
C LEU A 47 9.62 -0.97 1.08
N THR A 48 10.66 -1.27 1.86
CA THR A 48 10.84 -2.57 2.49
C THR A 48 10.67 -2.40 3.99
N LEU A 49 9.75 -3.16 4.57
CA LEU A 49 9.60 -3.24 6.01
C LEU A 49 10.18 -4.57 6.46
N GLU A 50 11.19 -4.51 7.33
CA GLU A 50 11.81 -5.71 7.84
C GLU A 50 11.34 -5.96 9.25
N CYS A 51 10.80 -7.16 9.47
CA CYS A 51 10.26 -7.55 10.75
C CYS A 51 11.36 -8.15 11.63
N ARG A 52 11.06 -8.27 12.93
CA ARG A 52 12.05 -8.74 13.90
C ARG A 52 12.62 -10.11 13.55
N ASP A 53 11.81 -10.98 12.94
CA ASP A 53 12.25 -12.31 12.57
C ASP A 53 12.98 -12.36 11.22
N GLY A 54 13.22 -11.20 10.63
CA GLY A 54 13.91 -11.10 9.34
C GLY A 54 12.98 -11.18 8.14
N SER A 55 11.70 -11.46 8.35
CA SER A 55 10.76 -11.49 7.23
C SER A 55 10.48 -10.06 6.76
N ARG A 56 9.96 -9.92 5.54
CA ARG A 56 9.80 -8.62 4.91
C ARG A 56 8.40 -8.41 4.39
N ILE A 57 8.00 -7.15 4.37
CA ILE A 57 6.81 -6.69 3.70
C ILE A 57 7.29 -5.63 2.71
N ILE A 58 7.04 -5.85 1.43
CA ILE A 58 7.55 -4.96 0.39
C ILE A 58 6.39 -4.26 -0.27
N VAL A 59 6.46 -2.92 -0.32
CA VAL A 59 5.43 -2.09 -0.94
C VAL A 59 6.05 -1.42 -2.15
N ASN A 60 5.47 -1.68 -3.32
CA ASN A 60 6.02 -1.26 -4.59
C ASN A 60 4.93 -0.65 -5.46
N ARG A 61 5.30 0.34 -6.28
CA ARG A 61 4.37 0.92 -7.25
C ARG A 61 4.41 0.15 -8.55
N GLN A 62 3.25 -0.03 -9.13
CA GLN A 62 3.11 -0.65 -10.44
C GLN A 62 2.50 0.39 -11.36
N THR A 63 3.36 1.15 -12.02
CA THR A 63 2.95 2.33 -12.78
C THR A 63 2.03 2.00 -13.96
N PRO A 64 2.33 0.97 -14.79
CA PRO A 64 1.46 0.68 -15.93
C PRO A 64 0.00 0.43 -15.56
N ASN A 65 -0.24 -0.20 -14.42
CA ASN A 65 -1.60 -0.52 -13.98
C ASN A 65 -2.14 0.47 -12.96
N ARG A 66 -1.35 1.47 -12.58
CA ARG A 66 -1.73 2.43 -11.54
C ARG A 66 -2.11 1.72 -10.24
N GLU A 67 -1.28 0.76 -9.84
CA GLU A 67 -1.54 -0.03 -8.63
C GLU A 67 -0.38 0.07 -7.65
N ILE A 68 -0.68 -0.23 -6.39
CA ILE A 68 0.31 -0.45 -5.36
C ILE A 68 0.33 -1.94 -5.07
N TRP A 69 1.50 -2.56 -5.16
CA TRP A 69 1.64 -3.97 -4.91
C TRP A 69 2.33 -4.20 -3.57
N VAL A 70 1.80 -5.13 -2.80
CA VAL A 70 2.36 -5.50 -1.50
C VAL A 70 2.71 -6.97 -1.54
N ALA A 71 3.95 -7.28 -1.19
CA ALA A 71 4.40 -8.67 -1.06
C ALA A 71 4.71 -8.94 0.41
N ALA A 72 4.13 -9.99 0.95
CA ALA A 72 4.28 -10.37 2.35
C ALA A 72 4.41 -11.87 2.44
N ARG A 73 4.68 -12.38 3.65
CA ARG A 73 4.76 -13.82 3.86
C ARG A 73 3.48 -14.52 3.43
N SER A 74 2.34 -13.91 3.69
CA SER A 74 1.03 -14.51 3.40
C SER A 74 0.65 -14.44 1.93
N GLY A 75 1.37 -13.70 1.11
CA GLY A 75 1.08 -13.62 -0.32
C GLY A 75 1.28 -12.25 -0.90
N GLY A 76 0.83 -12.08 -2.14
CA GLY A 76 0.90 -10.83 -2.86
C GLY A 76 -0.48 -10.19 -2.98
N PHE A 77 -0.50 -8.87 -2.88
CA PHE A 77 -1.75 -8.11 -2.88
C PHE A 77 -1.59 -6.92 -3.83
N HIS A 78 -2.63 -6.64 -4.62
CA HIS A 78 -2.63 -5.52 -5.57
C HIS A 78 -3.74 -4.55 -5.18
N PHE A 79 -3.39 -3.28 -5.04
CA PHE A 79 -4.34 -2.25 -4.62
C PHE A 79 -4.49 -1.21 -5.71
N ALA A 80 -5.73 -0.91 -6.06
CA ALA A 80 -6.07 0.10 -7.05
C ALA A 80 -6.88 1.21 -6.36
N TRP A 81 -6.78 2.42 -6.91
CA TRP A 81 -7.55 3.55 -6.37
C TRP A 81 -9.00 3.43 -6.82
N LYS A 82 -9.89 3.35 -5.84
CA LYS A 82 -11.31 3.18 -6.11
C LYS A 82 -12.11 3.80 -4.99
N ASP A 83 -13.08 4.62 -5.37
CA ASP A 83 -13.99 5.25 -4.40
C ASP A 83 -13.23 6.01 -3.31
N GLY A 84 -12.18 6.72 -3.70
CA GLY A 84 -11.44 7.57 -2.80
C GLY A 84 -10.43 6.89 -1.92
N THR A 85 -10.14 5.61 -2.16
CA THR A 85 -9.16 4.90 -1.35
C THR A 85 -8.50 3.79 -2.15
N TRP A 86 -7.40 3.24 -1.62
CA TRP A 86 -6.71 2.12 -2.24
C TRP A 86 -7.36 0.82 -1.78
N ARG A 87 -7.84 0.02 -2.75
CA ARG A 87 -8.56 -1.21 -2.46
C ARG A 87 -7.94 -2.39 -3.17
N ASP A 88 -7.86 -3.51 -2.43
CA ASP A 88 -7.40 -4.78 -2.99
C ASP A 88 -8.30 -5.16 -4.17
N THR A 89 -7.69 -5.50 -5.30
CA THR A 89 -8.43 -5.79 -6.52
C THR A 89 -9.22 -7.08 -6.44
N ARG A 90 -8.94 -7.93 -5.46
CA ARG A 90 -9.68 -9.18 -5.26
C ARG A 90 -10.72 -9.08 -4.16
N SER A 91 -10.30 -8.60 -3.00
CA SER A 91 -11.14 -8.62 -1.80
C SER A 91 -11.86 -7.31 -1.54
N GLY A 92 -11.37 -6.22 -2.11
CA GLY A 92 -11.90 -4.90 -1.81
C GLY A 92 -11.41 -4.32 -0.49
N ALA A 93 -10.52 -5.02 0.20
CA ALA A 93 -10.00 -4.53 1.48
C ALA A 93 -9.14 -3.28 1.28
N GLU A 94 -9.19 -2.39 2.26
CA GLU A 94 -8.46 -1.13 2.19
C GLU A 94 -6.98 -1.36 2.54
N LEU A 95 -6.10 -0.59 1.89
CA LEU A 95 -4.65 -0.79 1.95
C LEU A 95 -4.08 -0.70 3.37
N PHE A 96 -4.41 0.38 4.09
CA PHE A 96 -3.80 0.59 5.42
C PHE A 96 -4.32 -0.43 6.43
N ALA A 97 -5.59 -0.79 6.35
CA ALA A 97 -6.14 -1.84 7.19
C ALA A 97 -5.47 -3.18 6.88
N SER A 98 -5.23 -3.45 5.60
CA SER A 98 -4.55 -4.68 5.19
C SER A 98 -3.11 -4.72 5.71
N LEU A 99 -2.40 -3.59 5.62
CA LEU A 99 -1.02 -3.52 6.10
C LEU A 99 -0.95 -3.69 7.62
N SER A 100 -1.91 -3.13 8.35
CA SER A 100 -1.97 -3.32 9.80
C SER A 100 -2.15 -4.79 10.15
N ARG A 101 -3.05 -5.47 9.43
CA ARG A 101 -3.29 -6.89 9.66
C ARG A 101 -2.07 -7.73 9.30
N ILE A 102 -1.45 -7.44 8.15
CA ILE A 102 -0.28 -8.17 7.71
C ILE A 102 0.88 -8.00 8.70
N ALA A 103 1.09 -6.77 9.17
CA ALA A 103 2.14 -6.50 10.15
C ALA A 103 1.87 -7.23 11.47
N ALA A 104 0.62 -7.26 11.90
CA ALA A 104 0.26 -7.98 13.13
C ALA A 104 0.53 -9.47 12.98
N GLU A 105 0.20 -10.04 11.84
CA GLU A 105 0.43 -11.46 11.58
C GLU A 105 1.91 -11.79 11.49
N GLN A 106 2.66 -10.94 10.84
CA GLN A 106 4.05 -11.25 10.47
C GLN A 106 5.05 -10.77 11.52
N ALA A 107 4.80 -9.62 12.13
CA ALA A 107 5.71 -9.01 13.09
C ALA A 107 5.18 -9.00 14.52
N GLY A 108 3.92 -9.36 14.70
CA GLY A 108 3.31 -9.32 16.03
C GLY A 108 2.93 -7.92 16.48
N GLU A 109 3.07 -6.92 15.60
CA GLU A 109 2.81 -5.52 15.93
C GLU A 109 2.00 -4.89 14.80
N SER A 110 0.85 -4.30 15.13
CA SER A 110 0.08 -3.57 14.14
C SER A 110 0.73 -2.24 13.83
N LEU A 111 0.67 -1.84 12.57
CA LEU A 111 1.07 -0.50 12.17
C LEU A 111 -0.07 0.47 12.52
N GLN A 112 0.29 1.59 13.12
CA GLN A 112 -0.68 2.60 13.52
C GLN A 112 -0.63 3.76 12.53
N PHE A 113 -1.66 3.91 11.74
CA PHE A 113 -1.76 4.98 10.76
C PHE A 113 -2.62 6.08 11.37
N GLY A 114 -1.96 7.08 11.91
CA GLY A 114 -2.63 8.11 12.62
C GLY A 114 -3.09 9.30 11.87
#